data_16540f45b629c2a6d893f8a70eb63a6c
#
_entry.id   16540f45b629c2a6d893f8a70eb63a6c
#
_cell.length_a   1.000
_cell.length_b   1.000
_cell.length_c   1.000
_cell.angle_alpha   90.00
_cell.angle_beta   90.00
_cell.angle_gamma   90.00
#
_symmetry.space_group_name_H-M   'P 1'
#
loop_
_entity.id
_entity.type
_entity.pdbx_description
1 polymer ?
#
loop_
_entity_poly.entity_id
_entity_poly.type
_entity_poly.pdbx_seq_one_letter_code
_entity_poly.pdbx_strand_id
1 'polypeptide(L)'
;MKQRVCIILAAWLIAAFAGLLVSGVQAGDVPRITKEELKQKLCSPDVIILDARAAGSWGKSNQTIKCSKRVDPDNVAAWSTTLPKNKEIVLYCS
;
A
#
# COMPACT_ATOMS: atom_id res chain seq x y z
N MET A 1 -2.42 6.12 -21.41
CA MET A 1 -2.27 6.99 -20.34
C MET A 1 -1.52 6.42 -19.20
N LYS A 2 -0.59 7.15 -18.69
CA LYS A 2 0.21 6.64 -17.64
C LYS A 2 -0.43 6.81 -16.34
N GLN A 3 -0.65 5.75 -15.65
CA GLN A 3 -1.06 5.81 -14.30
C GLN A 3 0.13 6.03 -13.44
N ARG A 4 0.08 7.03 -12.64
CA ARG A 4 1.06 7.16 -11.62
C ARG A 4 0.63 6.31 -10.48
N VAL A 5 1.44 5.33 -10.20
CA VAL A 5 1.13 4.44 -9.12
C VAL A 5 2.02 4.81 -7.95
N CYS A 6 1.41 5.23 -6.86
CA CYS A 6 2.12 5.44 -5.62
C CYS A 6 1.95 4.16 -4.84
N ILE A 7 3.01 3.43 -4.73
CA ILE A 7 2.95 2.19 -3.99
C ILE A 7 3.73 2.36 -2.71
N ILE A 8 3.06 2.17 -1.61
CA ILE A 8 3.64 2.33 -0.31
C ILE A 8 3.71 0.98 0.36
N LEU A 9 4.89 0.63 0.79
CA LEU A 9 5.11 -0.60 1.46
C LEU A 9 5.27 -0.32 2.93
N ALA A 10 4.39 -0.84 3.74
CA ALA A 10 4.48 -0.67 5.17
C ALA A 10 5.09 -1.89 5.79
N ALA A 11 6.25 -1.73 6.29
CA ALA A 11 6.90 -2.81 6.95
C ALA A 11 6.71 -2.67 8.43
N TRP A 12 5.88 -3.48 8.94
CA TRP A 12 5.48 -3.38 10.27
C TRP A 12 6.33 -4.10 11.25
N LEU A 13 6.92 -5.11 10.79
CA LEU A 13 7.51 -6.03 11.60
C LEU A 13 8.59 -5.59 12.45
N ILE A 14 9.30 -4.73 12.02
CA ILE A 14 10.47 -4.43 12.61
C ILE A 14 10.36 -3.61 13.76
N ALA A 15 9.20 -3.17 13.98
CA ALA A 15 9.01 -2.21 14.94
C ALA A 15 9.71 -2.47 16.22
N ALA A 16 9.61 -3.63 16.65
CA ALA A 16 10.09 -3.91 17.93
C ALA A 16 11.54 -3.71 18.04
N PHE A 17 12.25 -4.08 17.03
CA PHE A 17 13.60 -4.12 17.16
C PHE A 17 14.25 -2.96 16.66
N ALA A 18 13.67 -2.46 15.72
CA ALA A 18 14.26 -1.43 15.07
C ALA A 18 14.20 -0.11 15.78
N GLY A 19 13.58 -0.06 16.85
CA GLY A 19 13.52 1.16 17.56
C GLY A 19 14.84 1.88 17.66
N LEU A 20 15.88 1.15 17.54
CA LEU A 20 17.15 1.74 17.63
C LEU A 20 17.61 2.35 16.37
N LEU A 21 17.21 1.78 15.27
CA LEU A 21 17.82 2.11 14.04
C LEU A 21 17.00 2.91 13.12
N VAL A 22 15.84 3.18 13.52
CA VAL A 22 14.91 3.74 12.65
C VAL A 22 15.04 5.19 12.38
N SER A 23 15.97 5.78 12.97
CA SER A 23 16.12 7.20 12.87
C SER A 23 16.15 7.74 11.46
N GLY A 24 16.42 6.93 10.53
CA GLY A 24 16.52 7.40 9.18
C GLY A 24 15.21 7.50 8.43
N VAL A 25 14.16 6.97 8.97
CA VAL A 25 12.91 6.95 8.24
C VAL A 25 12.14 8.21 8.51
N GLN A 26 11.85 8.95 7.48
CA GLN A 26 11.11 10.19 7.60
C GLN A 26 9.78 10.05 6.93
N ALA A 27 8.87 10.94 7.28
CA ALA A 27 7.53 10.88 6.76
C ALA A 27 7.49 10.92 5.23
N GLY A 28 8.42 11.59 4.61
CA GLY A 28 8.44 11.67 3.17
C GLY A 28 9.13 10.51 2.49
N ASP A 29 9.80 9.67 3.25
CA ASP A 29 10.58 8.59 2.67
C ASP A 29 9.84 7.29 2.72
N VAL A 30 8.78 7.23 1.96
CA VAL A 30 7.98 6.02 1.92
C VAL A 30 8.59 5.05 0.94
N PRO A 31 8.87 3.83 1.34
CA PRO A 31 9.43 2.85 0.41
C PRO A 31 8.46 2.57 -0.73
N ARG A 32 9.01 2.34 -1.89
CA ARG A 32 8.21 2.01 -3.06
C ARG A 32 8.69 0.71 -3.65
N ILE A 33 7.80 0.02 -4.33
CA ILE A 33 8.18 -1.20 -5.01
C ILE A 33 7.93 -1.04 -6.50
N THR A 34 8.59 -1.83 -7.29
CA THR A 34 8.43 -1.79 -8.73
C THR A 34 7.21 -2.60 -9.15
N LYS A 35 6.78 -2.41 -10.37
CA LYS A 35 5.68 -3.21 -10.91
C LYS A 35 6.04 -4.68 -10.93
N GLU A 36 7.29 -4.98 -11.22
CA GLU A 36 7.76 -6.36 -11.25
C GLU A 36 7.70 -7.00 -9.89
N GLU A 37 8.12 -6.28 -8.87
CA GLU A 37 8.04 -6.78 -7.51
C GLU A 37 6.60 -6.99 -7.10
N LEU A 38 5.73 -6.06 -7.43
CA LEU A 38 4.32 -6.20 -7.11
C LEU A 38 3.71 -7.42 -7.79
N LYS A 39 4.10 -7.66 -9.03
CA LYS A 39 3.60 -8.81 -9.76
C LYS A 39 3.86 -10.12 -9.03
N GLN A 40 4.99 -10.22 -8.38
CA GLN A 40 5.33 -11.41 -7.65
C GLN A 40 4.58 -11.56 -6.35
N LYS A 41 3.96 -10.48 -5.90
CA LYS A 41 3.22 -10.47 -4.64
C LYS A 41 1.72 -10.53 -4.81
N LEU A 42 1.25 -10.61 -6.05
CA LEU A 42 -0.19 -10.62 -6.30
C LEU A 42 -0.83 -11.85 -5.68
N CYS A 43 -1.92 -11.60 -4.98
CA CYS A 43 -2.71 -12.66 -4.36
C CYS A 43 -1.96 -13.50 -3.33
N SER A 44 -0.87 -12.96 -2.81
CA SER A 44 -0.15 -13.64 -1.74
C SER A 44 -0.88 -13.48 -0.41
N PRO A 45 -0.95 -14.53 0.40
CA PRO A 45 -1.63 -14.42 1.69
C PRO A 45 -0.90 -13.52 2.68
N ASP A 46 0.36 -13.22 2.42
CA ASP A 46 1.15 -12.37 3.31
C ASP A 46 1.16 -10.91 2.91
N VAL A 47 0.47 -10.58 1.85
CA VAL A 47 0.48 -9.22 1.31
C VAL A 47 -0.95 -8.74 1.12
N ILE A 48 -1.19 -7.51 1.52
CA ILE A 48 -2.47 -6.86 1.28
C ILE A 48 -2.24 -5.70 0.33
N ILE A 49 -2.93 -5.71 -0.79
CA ILE A 49 -2.82 -4.65 -1.79
C ILE A 49 -4.07 -3.79 -1.70
N LEU A 50 -3.89 -2.53 -1.45
CA LEU A 50 -5.01 -1.60 -1.26
C LEU A 50 -5.07 -0.58 -2.39
N ASP A 51 -6.26 -0.43 -2.94
CA ASP A 51 -6.53 0.54 -3.98
C ASP A 51 -7.06 1.81 -3.32
N ALA A 52 -6.21 2.80 -3.19
CA ALA A 52 -6.55 4.07 -2.57
C ALA A 52 -6.65 5.19 -3.59
N ARG A 53 -7.02 4.87 -4.81
CA ARG A 53 -7.18 5.89 -5.83
C ARG A 53 -8.35 6.81 -5.48
N ALA A 54 -8.24 8.07 -5.85
CA ALA A 54 -9.33 9.02 -5.64
C ALA A 54 -10.61 8.50 -6.31
N ALA A 55 -11.73 8.86 -5.76
CA ALA A 55 -13.01 8.35 -6.25
C ALA A 55 -13.22 8.60 -7.74
N GLY A 56 -12.84 9.78 -8.22
CA GLY A 56 -12.98 10.09 -9.63
C GLY A 56 -12.12 9.21 -10.51
N SER A 57 -10.88 8.98 -10.10
CA SER A 57 -9.99 8.12 -10.86
C SER A 57 -10.45 6.68 -10.83
N TRP A 58 -10.87 6.24 -9.67
CA TRP A 58 -11.35 4.87 -9.52
C TRP A 58 -12.60 4.64 -10.37
N GLY A 59 -13.51 5.58 -10.35
CA GLY A 59 -14.76 5.45 -11.09
C GLY A 59 -14.59 5.45 -12.59
N LYS A 60 -13.54 6.11 -13.09
CA LYS A 60 -13.28 6.16 -14.52
C LYS A 60 -12.46 4.97 -15.01
N SER A 61 -11.87 4.24 -14.12
CA SER A 61 -11.01 3.12 -14.50
C SER A 61 -11.83 1.85 -14.58
N ASN A 62 -11.54 1.05 -15.59
CA ASN A 62 -12.12 -0.28 -15.67
C ASN A 62 -11.11 -1.34 -15.36
N GLN A 63 -10.00 -0.97 -14.72
CA GLN A 63 -8.94 -1.88 -14.37
C GLN A 63 -8.54 -1.73 -12.92
N THR A 64 -8.21 -2.83 -12.29
CA THR A 64 -7.67 -2.83 -10.94
C THR A 64 -6.52 -3.81 -10.88
N ILE A 65 -5.69 -3.65 -9.87
CA ILE A 65 -4.64 -4.63 -9.63
C ILE A 65 -5.29 -5.89 -9.05
N LYS A 66 -4.91 -7.01 -9.59
CA LYS A 66 -5.49 -8.29 -9.18
C LYS A 66 -5.35 -8.48 -7.67
N CYS A 67 -6.41 -8.93 -7.04
CA CYS A 67 -6.47 -9.16 -5.61
C CYS A 67 -6.34 -7.91 -4.75
N SER A 68 -6.47 -6.73 -5.35
CA SER A 68 -6.48 -5.52 -4.57
C SER A 68 -7.83 -5.28 -3.94
N LYS A 69 -7.83 -4.56 -2.83
CA LYS A 69 -9.05 -4.23 -2.13
C LYS A 69 -9.23 -2.73 -2.15
N ARG A 70 -10.42 -2.30 -2.50
CA ARG A 70 -10.73 -0.87 -2.55
C ARG A 70 -10.86 -0.31 -1.14
N VAL A 71 -10.22 0.82 -0.89
CA VAL A 71 -10.37 1.54 0.37
C VAL A 71 -10.66 3.01 0.05
N ASP A 72 -11.28 3.68 0.99
CA ASP A 72 -11.63 5.08 0.82
C ASP A 72 -10.44 5.96 1.18
N PRO A 73 -9.86 6.67 0.22
CA PRO A 73 -8.69 7.49 0.50
C PRO A 73 -8.99 8.68 1.40
N ASP A 74 -10.26 9.05 1.53
CA ASP A 74 -10.64 10.17 2.38
C ASP A 74 -10.96 9.76 3.80
N ASN A 75 -10.90 8.48 4.09
CA ASN A 75 -11.27 7.99 5.41
C ASN A 75 -10.25 6.96 5.90
N VAL A 76 -9.00 7.33 5.80
CA VAL A 76 -7.91 6.43 6.13
C VAL A 76 -7.99 5.91 7.56
N ALA A 77 -8.39 6.75 8.48
CA ALA A 77 -8.48 6.35 9.88
C ALA A 77 -9.43 5.18 10.09
N ALA A 78 -10.47 5.09 9.29
CA ALA A 78 -11.47 4.06 9.46
C ALA A 78 -10.94 2.69 9.10
N TRP A 79 -10.16 2.58 8.02
CA TRP A 79 -9.71 1.28 7.58
C TRP A 79 -8.28 0.94 7.99
N SER A 80 -7.45 1.94 8.27
CA SER A 80 -6.06 1.66 8.60
C SER A 80 -5.92 0.90 9.91
N THR A 81 -6.81 1.14 10.84
CA THR A 81 -6.76 0.46 12.13
C THR A 81 -7.18 -1.00 12.05
N THR A 82 -7.84 -1.37 10.96
CA THR A 82 -8.30 -2.73 10.80
C THR A 82 -7.29 -3.63 10.10
N LEU A 83 -6.20 -3.05 9.64
CA LEU A 83 -5.22 -3.83 8.90
C LEU A 83 -4.38 -4.69 9.83
N PRO A 84 -4.10 -5.94 9.42
CA PRO A 84 -3.23 -6.79 10.22
C PRO A 84 -1.83 -6.20 10.26
N LYS A 85 -1.21 -6.29 11.41
CA LYS A 85 0.11 -5.71 11.59
C LYS A 85 1.23 -6.65 11.22
N ASN A 86 0.90 -7.87 10.90
CA ASN A 86 1.90 -8.87 10.53
C ASN A 86 1.94 -9.17 9.04
N LYS A 87 1.36 -8.29 8.23
CA LYS A 87 1.38 -8.48 6.79
C LYS A 87 1.94 -7.26 6.10
N GLU A 88 2.48 -7.49 4.94
CA GLU A 88 2.98 -6.41 4.10
C GLU A 88 1.80 -5.70 3.47
N ILE A 89 1.78 -4.38 3.56
CA ILE A 89 0.70 -3.58 2.98
C ILE A 89 1.26 -2.81 1.80
N VAL A 90 0.63 -2.99 0.65
CA VAL A 90 1.01 -2.24 -0.54
C VAL A 90 -0.17 -1.37 -0.94
N LEU A 91 0.09 -0.08 -1.05
CA LEU A 91 -0.95 0.88 -1.36
C LEU A 91 -0.68 1.48 -2.71
N TYR A 92 -1.68 1.60 -3.54
CA TYR A 92 -1.50 2.31 -4.80
C TYR A 92 -2.58 3.37 -4.98
N CYS A 93 -2.19 4.43 -5.67
CA CYS A 93 -3.06 5.57 -5.92
C CYS A 93 -2.82 6.12 -7.33
N SER A 94 -3.61 7.07 -7.71
CA SER A 94 -3.40 7.74 -8.99
C SER A 94 -3.79 9.20 -8.90
#